data_a7097de7ec87d4d94f078ad098b0e64c
#
_entry.id   a7097de7ec87d4d94f078ad098b0e64c
#
_cell.length_a   1.000
_cell.length_b   1.000
_cell.length_c   1.000
_cell.angle_alpha   90.00
_cell.angle_beta   90.00
_cell.angle_gamma   90.00
#
_symmetry.space_group_name_H-M   'P 1'
#
loop_
_entity.id
_entity.type
_entity.pdbx_description
1 polymer ?
#
loop_
_entity_poly.entity_id
_entity_poly.type
_entity_poly.pdbx_seq_one_letter_code
_entity_poly.pdbx_strand_id
1 'polypeptide(L)'
;MKEMGANAYRTSHYPQADALMDAFDTLGMLVMDETRWFESTDEGLAQLTTLIKRDRNRPSVIFWSVGNEEALFVTEQGRRICRRMMATARKLDSSRLLMTANDRAPDRATVYDESDVIGINYNLAIYETVHEKYPDKAIFSSECAASSTTRGWYYPSDAAHGYISAYDDQSKVNYFAGRERTWRSLR
;
A
#
# COMPACT_ATOMS: atom_id res chain seq x y z
N MET A 1 -7.95 -14.65 8.14
CA MET A 1 -8.30 -13.49 7.27
C MET A 1 -9.65 -13.71 6.58
N LYS A 2 -9.85 -14.77 5.81
CA LYS A 2 -11.12 -15.02 5.10
C LYS A 2 -12.33 -15.06 6.04
N GLU A 3 -12.23 -15.75 7.18
CA GLU A 3 -13.26 -15.80 8.21
C GLU A 3 -13.61 -14.44 8.84
N MET A 4 -12.68 -13.48 8.78
CA MET A 4 -12.90 -12.09 9.21
C MET A 4 -13.55 -11.23 8.11
N GLY A 5 -13.90 -11.82 6.97
CA GLY A 5 -14.48 -11.13 5.83
C GLY A 5 -13.46 -10.47 4.88
N ALA A 6 -12.16 -10.65 5.10
CA ALA A 6 -11.16 -10.12 4.17
C ALA A 6 -11.23 -10.83 2.83
N ASN A 7 -11.16 -10.08 1.73
CA ASN A 7 -11.15 -10.58 0.36
C ASN A 7 -9.88 -10.21 -0.41
N ALA A 8 -9.03 -9.35 0.16
CA ALA A 8 -7.77 -8.92 -0.43
C ALA A 8 -6.65 -8.87 0.60
N TYR A 9 -5.43 -8.95 0.11
CA TYR A 9 -4.20 -8.88 0.90
C TYR A 9 -3.13 -8.07 0.16
N ARG A 10 -2.42 -7.24 0.88
CA ARG A 10 -1.20 -6.59 0.41
C ARG A 10 -0.01 -7.23 1.09
N THR A 11 1.01 -7.60 0.31
CA THR A 11 2.18 -8.30 0.84
C THR A 11 3.16 -7.38 1.59
N SER A 12 2.71 -6.23 2.04
CA SER A 12 3.51 -5.16 2.65
C SER A 12 4.59 -5.71 3.60
N HIS A 13 5.88 -5.50 3.33
CA HIS A 13 6.44 -4.71 2.23
C HIS A 13 7.49 -5.57 1.51
N TYR A 14 7.21 -6.82 1.27
CA TYR A 14 8.15 -7.80 0.69
C TYR A 14 7.43 -9.07 0.20
N PRO A 15 8.06 -9.82 -0.71
CA PRO A 15 7.52 -11.07 -1.20
C PRO A 15 7.21 -12.06 -0.08
N GLN A 16 6.07 -12.70 -0.16
CA GLN A 16 5.61 -13.69 0.82
C GLN A 16 6.09 -15.10 0.47
N ALA A 17 6.01 -16.01 1.45
CA ALA A 17 6.30 -17.42 1.25
C ALA A 17 5.30 -18.07 0.27
N ASP A 18 5.77 -19.02 -0.54
CA ASP A 18 4.95 -19.71 -1.54
C ASP A 18 3.70 -20.36 -0.92
N ALA A 19 3.83 -20.98 0.25
CA ALA A 19 2.71 -21.59 0.95
C ALA A 19 1.58 -20.58 1.30
N LEU A 20 1.93 -19.33 1.59
CA LEU A 20 0.91 -18.28 1.82
C LEU A 20 0.26 -17.85 0.51
N MET A 21 1.06 -17.72 -0.56
CA MET A 21 0.54 -17.40 -1.89
C MET A 21 -0.37 -18.52 -2.43
N ASP A 22 -0.01 -19.80 -2.22
CA ASP A 22 -0.85 -20.96 -2.56
C ASP A 22 -2.18 -20.93 -1.79
N ALA A 23 -2.16 -20.51 -0.52
CA ALA A 23 -3.38 -20.35 0.26
C ALA A 23 -4.25 -19.21 -0.30
N PHE A 24 -3.67 -18.10 -0.77
CA PHE A 24 -4.43 -17.02 -1.40
C PHE A 24 -5.08 -17.48 -2.70
N ASP A 25 -4.35 -18.20 -3.54
CA ASP A 25 -4.90 -18.79 -4.76
C ASP A 25 -6.08 -19.72 -4.47
N THR A 26 -5.93 -20.60 -3.47
CA THR A 26 -6.95 -21.58 -3.07
C THR A 26 -8.19 -20.92 -2.49
N LEU A 27 -8.00 -19.89 -1.66
CA LEU A 27 -9.09 -19.21 -0.94
C LEU A 27 -9.75 -18.10 -1.77
N GLY A 28 -9.26 -17.79 -2.95
CA GLY A 28 -9.75 -16.69 -3.79
C GLY A 28 -9.54 -15.33 -3.13
N MET A 29 -8.37 -15.10 -2.54
CA MET A 29 -7.96 -13.78 -2.05
C MET A 29 -7.31 -13.00 -3.17
N LEU A 30 -7.63 -11.73 -3.32
CA LEU A 30 -6.93 -10.83 -4.24
C LEU A 30 -5.63 -10.35 -3.60
N VAL A 31 -4.55 -10.34 -4.35
CA VAL A 31 -3.22 -9.99 -3.83
C VAL A 31 -2.63 -8.81 -4.58
N MET A 32 -2.21 -7.81 -3.85
CA MET A 32 -1.26 -6.81 -4.29
C MET A 32 0.13 -7.26 -3.86
N ASP A 33 0.94 -7.70 -4.82
CA ASP A 33 2.25 -8.26 -4.54
C ASP A 33 3.33 -7.17 -4.66
N GLU A 34 4.14 -7.00 -3.60
CA GLU A 34 5.03 -5.86 -3.44
C GLU A 34 6.49 -6.30 -3.36
N THR A 35 7.35 -5.63 -4.11
CA THR A 35 8.80 -5.78 -3.99
C THR A 35 9.34 -5.03 -2.78
N ARG A 36 10.43 -5.55 -2.17
CA ARG A 36 10.99 -4.92 -0.96
C ARG A 36 11.73 -3.61 -1.24
N TRP A 37 12.50 -3.55 -2.33
CA TRP A 37 13.40 -2.43 -2.57
C TRP A 37 12.95 -1.54 -3.72
N PHE A 38 12.85 -0.25 -3.45
CA PHE A 38 12.61 0.76 -4.46
C PHE A 38 13.94 1.25 -5.02
N GLU A 39 14.50 0.48 -5.94
CA GLU A 39 15.76 0.81 -6.61
C GLU A 39 15.82 0.23 -8.02
N SER A 40 16.61 0.86 -8.88
CA SER A 40 16.78 0.44 -10.27
C SER A 40 18.21 0.01 -10.59
N THR A 41 18.97 -0.44 -9.58
CA THR A 41 20.24 -1.14 -9.76
C THR A 41 20.00 -2.49 -10.43
N ASP A 42 21.02 -3.12 -10.93
CA ASP A 42 20.91 -4.45 -11.55
C ASP A 42 20.40 -5.48 -10.53
N GLU A 43 20.83 -5.36 -9.26
CA GLU A 43 20.34 -6.22 -8.18
C GLU A 43 18.87 -5.98 -7.87
N GLY A 44 18.44 -4.74 -7.68
CA GLY A 44 17.04 -4.42 -7.40
C GLY A 44 16.11 -4.85 -8.53
N LEU A 45 16.53 -4.66 -9.77
CA LEU A 45 15.76 -5.13 -10.93
C LEU A 45 15.75 -6.66 -11.06
N ALA A 46 16.81 -7.35 -10.63
CA ALA A 46 16.85 -8.80 -10.57
C ALA A 46 15.88 -9.35 -9.51
N GLN A 47 15.79 -8.70 -8.33
CA GLN A 47 14.82 -9.07 -7.29
C GLN A 47 13.38 -8.88 -7.77
N LEU A 48 13.05 -7.73 -8.37
CA LEU A 48 11.73 -7.48 -8.97
C LEU A 48 11.42 -8.51 -10.06
N THR A 49 12.40 -8.83 -10.90
CA THR A 49 12.25 -9.85 -11.96
C THR A 49 11.96 -11.22 -11.36
N THR A 50 12.63 -11.59 -10.29
CA THR A 50 12.41 -12.86 -9.59
C THR A 50 11.02 -12.95 -9.01
N LEU A 51 10.56 -11.89 -8.32
CA LEU A 51 9.20 -11.80 -7.80
C LEU A 51 8.16 -12.03 -8.90
N ILE A 52 8.22 -11.24 -9.97
CA ILE A 52 7.23 -11.30 -11.04
C ILE A 52 7.26 -12.67 -11.76
N LYS A 53 8.44 -13.21 -12.04
CA LYS A 53 8.55 -14.54 -12.68
C LYS A 53 7.99 -15.66 -11.81
N ARG A 54 8.16 -15.56 -10.48
CA ARG A 54 7.59 -16.52 -9.53
C ARG A 54 6.06 -16.46 -9.52
N ASP A 55 5.50 -15.24 -9.45
CA ASP A 55 4.09 -15.06 -9.07
C ASP A 55 3.16 -14.65 -10.23
N ARG A 56 3.68 -14.34 -11.43
CA ARG A 56 2.84 -13.91 -12.56
C ARG A 56 1.79 -14.91 -13.04
N ASN A 57 1.93 -16.17 -12.69
CA ASN A 57 0.94 -17.21 -13.04
C ASN A 57 -0.05 -17.48 -11.90
N ARG A 58 0.03 -16.75 -10.78
CA ARG A 58 -0.89 -16.88 -9.65
C ARG A 58 -2.18 -16.11 -9.94
N PRO A 59 -3.34 -16.76 -9.88
CA PRO A 59 -4.62 -16.10 -10.15
C PRO A 59 -5.00 -15.08 -9.07
N SER A 60 -4.46 -15.20 -7.87
CA SER A 60 -4.70 -14.26 -6.78
C SER A 60 -4.05 -12.89 -7.02
N VAL A 61 -2.90 -12.83 -7.69
CA VAL A 61 -2.16 -11.58 -7.89
C VAL A 61 -2.87 -10.69 -8.91
N ILE A 62 -3.26 -9.49 -8.49
CA ILE A 62 -3.97 -8.51 -9.34
C ILE A 62 -3.17 -7.24 -9.62
N PHE A 63 -2.25 -6.86 -8.74
CA PHE A 63 -1.39 -5.68 -8.88
C PHE A 63 0.06 -6.01 -8.53
N TRP A 64 1.00 -5.33 -9.20
CA TRP A 64 2.41 -5.27 -8.79
C TRP A 64 2.69 -3.92 -8.15
N SER A 65 3.17 -3.92 -6.91
CA SER A 65 3.62 -2.71 -6.22
C SER A 65 5.15 -2.62 -6.25
N VAL A 66 5.67 -1.49 -6.70
CA VAL A 66 7.11 -1.29 -6.86
C VAL A 66 7.74 -0.46 -5.75
N GLY A 67 6.96 -0.05 -4.74
CA GLY A 67 7.51 0.66 -3.58
C GLY A 67 6.45 1.24 -2.66
N ASN A 68 6.88 1.53 -1.42
CA ASN A 68 6.04 2.05 -0.34
C ASN A 68 6.69 3.21 0.40
N GLU A 69 6.06 4.39 0.37
CA GLU A 69 6.40 5.59 1.16
C GLU A 69 7.89 6.02 1.09
N GLU A 70 8.53 5.76 -0.02
CA GLU A 70 9.95 6.05 -0.15
C GLU A 70 10.24 7.57 -0.16
N ALA A 71 11.31 7.97 0.51
CA ALA A 71 11.72 9.37 0.55
C ALA A 71 11.96 9.96 -0.85
N LEU A 72 12.37 9.12 -1.79
CA LEU A 72 12.60 9.50 -3.18
C LEU A 72 11.34 9.76 -3.99
N PHE A 73 10.16 9.39 -3.52
CA PHE A 73 8.89 9.56 -4.24
C PHE A 73 8.56 11.03 -4.57
N VAL A 74 9.20 11.96 -3.91
CA VAL A 74 9.04 13.41 -4.16
C VAL A 74 10.16 13.99 -5.02
N THR A 75 10.97 13.17 -5.65
CA THR A 75 12.15 13.61 -6.41
C THR A 75 12.11 13.10 -7.86
N GLU A 76 12.77 13.83 -8.75
CA GLU A 76 12.94 13.38 -10.13
C GLU A 76 13.81 12.11 -10.24
N GLN A 77 14.72 11.90 -9.29
CA GLN A 77 15.46 10.64 -9.20
C GLN A 77 14.51 9.47 -8.91
N GLY A 78 13.62 9.60 -7.94
CA GLY A 78 12.62 8.58 -7.63
C GLY A 78 11.69 8.31 -8.81
N ARG A 79 11.27 9.36 -9.54
CA ARG A 79 10.50 9.20 -10.76
C ARG A 79 11.20 8.33 -11.80
N ARG A 80 12.50 8.58 -12.05
CA ARG A 80 13.29 7.75 -12.97
C ARG A 80 13.45 6.31 -12.50
N ILE A 81 13.66 6.09 -11.19
CA ILE A 81 13.71 4.75 -10.61
C ILE A 81 12.38 4.04 -10.83
N CYS A 82 11.27 4.67 -10.45
CA CYS A 82 9.92 4.14 -10.61
C CYS A 82 9.64 3.73 -12.07
N ARG A 83 9.90 4.62 -13.00
CA ARG A 83 9.75 4.38 -14.45
C ARG A 83 10.55 3.14 -14.90
N ARG A 84 11.81 3.01 -14.47
CA ARG A 84 12.65 1.88 -14.86
C ARG A 84 12.15 0.58 -14.26
N MET A 85 11.74 0.57 -13.00
CA MET A 85 11.15 -0.60 -12.35
C MET A 85 9.84 -1.02 -13.04
N MET A 86 8.94 -0.09 -13.29
CA MET A 86 7.67 -0.38 -13.97
C MET A 86 7.88 -0.83 -15.42
N ALA A 87 8.82 -0.24 -16.15
CA ALA A 87 9.17 -0.70 -17.48
C ALA A 87 9.72 -2.14 -17.49
N THR A 88 10.48 -2.51 -16.46
CA THR A 88 10.96 -3.88 -16.28
C THR A 88 9.80 -4.83 -15.96
N ALA A 89 8.92 -4.45 -15.06
CA ALA A 89 7.75 -5.24 -14.70
C ALA A 89 6.83 -5.49 -15.92
N ARG A 90 6.51 -4.45 -16.70
CA ARG A 90 5.66 -4.56 -17.91
C ARG A 90 6.22 -5.51 -18.98
N LYS A 91 7.54 -5.62 -19.10
CA LYS A 91 8.17 -6.60 -20.01
C LYS A 91 7.98 -8.04 -19.59
N LEU A 92 7.78 -8.28 -18.28
CA LEU A 92 7.62 -9.60 -17.70
C LEU A 92 6.16 -10.01 -17.55
N ASP A 93 5.29 -9.04 -17.30
CA ASP A 93 3.85 -9.19 -17.20
C ASP A 93 3.17 -7.88 -17.63
N SER A 94 2.52 -7.93 -18.79
CA SER A 94 1.74 -6.80 -19.34
C SER A 94 0.25 -6.87 -18.98
N SER A 95 -0.18 -7.90 -18.26
CA SER A 95 -1.59 -8.14 -17.96
C SER A 95 -2.06 -7.46 -16.68
N ARG A 96 -1.14 -7.15 -15.75
CA ARG A 96 -1.46 -6.56 -14.46
C ARG A 96 -1.01 -5.11 -14.36
N LEU A 97 -1.78 -4.33 -13.61
CA LEU A 97 -1.49 -2.92 -13.37
C LEU A 97 -0.37 -2.76 -12.34
N LEU A 98 0.39 -1.69 -12.51
CA LEU A 98 1.54 -1.34 -11.69
C LEU A 98 1.23 -0.14 -10.81
N MET A 99 1.70 -0.18 -9.58
CA MET A 99 1.42 0.86 -8.60
C MET A 99 2.58 1.17 -7.66
N THR A 100 2.42 2.27 -6.93
CA THR A 100 3.15 2.60 -5.71
C THR A 100 2.17 2.90 -4.60
N ALA A 101 2.54 2.60 -3.35
CA ALA A 101 1.79 2.99 -2.15
C ALA A 101 2.43 4.25 -1.54
N ASN A 102 1.67 5.34 -1.40
CA ASN A 102 2.23 6.66 -1.10
C ASN A 102 1.30 7.50 -0.21
N ASP A 103 1.87 8.24 0.71
CA ASP A 103 1.16 9.17 1.60
C ASP A 103 1.30 10.66 1.17
N ARG A 104 1.97 10.93 0.05
CA ARG A 104 2.28 12.30 -0.39
C ARG A 104 1.13 12.91 -1.21
N ALA A 105 0.97 14.21 -1.05
CA ALA A 105 0.04 14.98 -1.88
C ALA A 105 0.47 14.99 -3.37
N PRO A 106 -0.48 15.13 -4.31
CA PRO A 106 -0.21 14.95 -5.74
C PRO A 106 0.72 16.00 -6.34
N ASP A 107 0.85 17.18 -5.72
CA ASP A 107 1.79 18.23 -6.11
C ASP A 107 3.24 17.88 -5.74
N ARG A 108 3.45 16.95 -4.81
CA ARG A 108 4.77 16.52 -4.33
C ARG A 108 5.19 15.15 -4.85
N ALA A 109 4.26 14.24 -5.05
CA ALA A 109 4.57 12.88 -5.46
C ALA A 109 4.82 12.78 -6.96
N THR A 110 6.07 12.58 -7.36
CA THR A 110 6.47 12.45 -8.77
C THR A 110 6.18 11.07 -9.35
N VAL A 111 6.02 10.05 -8.52
CA VAL A 111 5.81 8.66 -8.94
C VAL A 111 4.38 8.37 -9.39
N TYR A 112 3.41 9.22 -9.06
CA TYR A 112 2.03 9.05 -9.52
C TYR A 112 1.90 9.11 -11.04
N ASP A 113 2.75 9.90 -11.70
CA ASP A 113 2.78 9.99 -13.17
C ASP A 113 3.09 8.64 -13.82
N GLU A 114 3.93 7.84 -13.18
CA GLU A 114 4.40 6.55 -13.70
C GLU A 114 3.47 5.36 -13.36
N SER A 115 2.62 5.51 -12.33
CA SER A 115 1.72 4.47 -11.83
C SER A 115 0.48 4.32 -12.69
N ASP A 116 0.04 3.07 -12.94
CA ASP A 116 -1.25 2.81 -13.58
C ASP A 116 -2.40 2.99 -12.60
N VAL A 117 -2.16 2.60 -11.33
CA VAL A 117 -3.09 2.74 -10.21
C VAL A 117 -2.37 3.47 -9.07
N ILE A 118 -3.09 4.33 -8.36
CA ILE A 118 -2.54 5.11 -7.26
C ILE A 118 -2.99 4.52 -5.93
N GLY A 119 -2.03 4.03 -5.15
CA GLY A 119 -2.25 3.61 -3.76
C GLY A 119 -2.01 4.79 -2.81
N ILE A 120 -2.98 5.09 -1.95
CA ILE A 120 -2.86 6.14 -0.95
C ILE A 120 -2.81 5.51 0.43
N ASN A 121 -1.74 5.82 1.18
CA ASN A 121 -1.56 5.41 2.56
C ASN A 121 -2.11 6.50 3.49
N TYR A 122 -3.03 6.15 4.38
CA TYR A 122 -3.58 6.94 5.50
C TYR A 122 -4.20 8.30 5.16
N ASN A 123 -3.70 9.02 4.18
CA ASN A 123 -4.02 10.42 3.91
C ASN A 123 -5.33 10.57 3.11
N LEU A 124 -6.46 10.30 3.75
CA LEU A 124 -7.77 10.38 3.11
C LEU A 124 -8.10 11.79 2.57
N ALA A 125 -7.52 12.83 3.15
CA ALA A 125 -7.78 14.21 2.75
C ALA A 125 -7.29 14.55 1.32
N ILE A 126 -6.40 13.74 0.75
CA ILE A 126 -5.86 14.01 -0.60
C ILE A 126 -6.58 13.25 -1.72
N TYR A 127 -7.57 12.40 -1.42
CA TYR A 127 -8.21 11.56 -2.45
C TYR A 127 -8.83 12.39 -3.57
N GLU A 128 -9.61 13.40 -3.21
CA GLU A 128 -10.24 14.30 -4.20
C GLU A 128 -9.19 15.01 -5.05
N THR A 129 -8.16 15.61 -4.41
CA THR A 129 -7.09 16.32 -5.11
C THR A 129 -6.28 15.40 -6.03
N VAL A 130 -6.07 14.14 -5.62
CA VAL A 130 -5.41 13.14 -6.47
C VAL A 130 -6.32 12.78 -7.65
N HIS A 131 -7.62 12.58 -7.41
CA HIS A 131 -8.56 12.26 -8.48
C HIS A 131 -8.71 13.40 -9.48
N GLU A 132 -8.79 14.64 -9.01
CA GLU A 132 -8.83 15.83 -9.88
C GLU A 132 -7.61 15.92 -10.79
N LYS A 133 -6.42 15.61 -10.25
CA LYS A 133 -5.16 15.64 -11.02
C LYS A 133 -4.99 14.44 -11.96
N TYR A 134 -5.52 13.28 -11.57
CA TYR A 134 -5.39 12.01 -12.30
C TYR A 134 -6.75 11.35 -12.52
N PRO A 135 -7.68 11.98 -13.26
CA PRO A 135 -9.06 11.51 -13.40
C PRO A 135 -9.17 10.13 -14.08
N ASP A 136 -8.20 9.78 -14.90
CA ASP A 136 -8.18 8.51 -15.65
C ASP A 136 -7.51 7.36 -14.87
N LYS A 137 -7.00 7.61 -13.65
CA LYS A 137 -6.35 6.59 -12.85
C LYS A 137 -7.26 6.11 -11.72
N ALA A 138 -7.33 4.80 -11.54
CA ALA A 138 -7.96 4.24 -10.36
C ALA A 138 -7.16 4.59 -9.09
N ILE A 139 -7.87 4.89 -8.03
CA ILE A 139 -7.30 5.26 -6.73
C ILE A 139 -7.89 4.36 -5.66
N PHE A 140 -7.08 3.85 -4.76
CA PHE A 140 -7.57 3.09 -3.62
C PHE A 140 -6.69 3.30 -2.38
N SER A 141 -7.22 2.90 -1.20
CA SER A 141 -6.45 2.90 0.03
C SER A 141 -5.53 1.70 0.08
N SER A 142 -4.23 1.91 -0.01
CA SER A 142 -3.23 0.85 0.17
C SER A 142 -2.92 0.60 1.65
N GLU A 143 -3.11 1.61 2.51
CA GLU A 143 -3.09 1.52 3.98
C GLU A 143 -4.10 2.52 4.56
N CYS A 144 -4.95 2.10 5.50
CA CYS A 144 -6.03 2.98 5.95
C CYS A 144 -6.14 3.18 7.46
N ALA A 145 -5.74 2.23 8.28
CA ALA A 145 -5.93 2.32 9.71
C ALA A 145 -4.67 1.96 10.48
N ALA A 146 -4.10 2.93 11.18
CA ALA A 146 -3.04 2.70 12.15
C ALA A 146 -3.56 3.05 13.54
N SER A 147 -4.35 2.16 14.10
CA SER A 147 -4.83 2.29 15.47
C SER A 147 -3.93 1.53 16.44
N SER A 148 -3.48 2.19 17.47
CA SER A 148 -2.59 1.61 18.48
C SER A 148 -3.32 0.97 19.63
N THR A 149 -4.63 0.94 19.62
CA THR A 149 -5.46 0.34 20.64
C THR A 149 -5.57 -1.16 20.42
N THR A 150 -4.81 -1.93 21.14
CA THR A 150 -4.72 -3.37 20.94
C THR A 150 -4.78 -4.16 22.23
N ARG A 151 -4.62 -5.47 22.12
CA ARG A 151 -4.58 -6.40 23.23
C ARG A 151 -3.55 -5.99 24.29
N GLY A 152 -3.89 -6.23 25.53
CA GLY A 152 -3.05 -5.91 26.68
C GLY A 152 -3.38 -4.56 27.34
N TRP A 153 -4.22 -3.76 26.70
CA TRP A 153 -4.71 -2.51 27.28
C TRP A 153 -6.21 -2.59 27.50
N TYR A 154 -6.64 -2.73 28.75
CA TYR A 154 -8.02 -3.04 29.13
C TYR A 154 -8.73 -1.92 29.90
N TYR A 155 -8.18 -0.74 29.90
CA TYR A 155 -8.72 0.40 30.64
C TYR A 155 -9.46 1.35 29.71
N PRO A 156 -10.69 1.71 30.03
CA PRO A 156 -11.53 2.52 29.12
C PRO A 156 -11.27 4.02 29.19
N SER A 157 -10.26 4.47 29.95
CA SER A 157 -10.05 5.88 30.27
C SER A 157 -8.63 6.34 29.99
N ASP A 158 -8.48 7.32 29.13
CA ASP A 158 -7.24 8.06 28.91
C ASP A 158 -6.67 8.68 30.16
N ALA A 159 -7.54 9.24 31.03
CA ALA A 159 -7.14 9.91 32.25
C ALA A 159 -6.41 8.97 33.22
N ALA A 160 -6.77 7.68 33.19
CA ALA A 160 -6.15 6.68 34.06
C ALA A 160 -4.88 6.07 33.46
N HIS A 161 -4.79 5.92 32.14
CA HIS A 161 -3.75 5.11 31.50
C HIS A 161 -3.15 5.69 30.21
N GLY A 162 -3.52 6.89 29.83
CA GLY A 162 -2.91 7.61 28.71
C GLY A 162 -3.55 7.39 27.34
N TYR A 163 -4.36 6.34 27.14
CA TYR A 163 -5.14 6.16 25.92
C TYR A 163 -6.30 5.16 26.10
N ILE A 164 -7.21 5.15 25.14
CA ILE A 164 -8.39 4.29 25.15
C ILE A 164 -8.05 2.96 24.50
N SER A 165 -8.51 1.85 25.07
CA SER A 165 -8.32 0.51 24.54
C SER A 165 -9.31 0.12 23.44
N ALA A 166 -10.36 0.91 23.23
CA ALA A 166 -11.34 0.67 22.21
C ALA A 166 -10.77 0.97 20.81
N TYR A 167 -11.10 0.13 19.87
CA TYR A 167 -10.86 0.37 18.47
C TYR A 167 -11.93 1.33 17.94
N ASP A 168 -11.73 2.60 18.18
CA ASP A 168 -12.64 3.65 17.74
C ASP A 168 -11.87 4.93 17.38
N ASP A 169 -12.60 5.93 16.93
CA ASP A 169 -12.10 7.24 16.57
C ASP A 169 -11.77 8.14 17.77
N GLN A 170 -11.92 7.65 18.99
CA GLN A 170 -11.63 8.39 20.21
C GLN A 170 -10.21 8.13 20.74
N SER A 171 -9.50 7.14 20.18
CA SER A 171 -8.12 6.89 20.55
C SER A 171 -7.24 8.12 20.28
N LYS A 172 -6.66 8.67 21.34
CA LYS A 172 -5.73 9.81 21.24
C LYS A 172 -4.30 9.39 20.95
N VAL A 173 -4.02 8.10 21.12
CA VAL A 173 -2.73 7.52 20.83
C VAL A 173 -2.82 6.80 19.49
N ASN A 174 -2.97 7.57 18.46
CA ASN A 174 -2.73 7.10 17.11
C ASN A 174 -1.36 7.60 16.68
N TYR A 175 -0.53 6.73 16.18
CA TYR A 175 0.79 7.10 15.65
C TYR A 175 0.68 8.18 14.56
N PHE A 176 -0.48 8.26 13.93
CA PHE A 176 -0.84 9.26 12.92
C PHE A 176 -1.91 10.23 13.44
N ALA A 177 -1.73 10.75 14.64
CA ALA A 177 -2.70 11.57 15.37
C ALA A 177 -3.35 12.72 14.57
N GLY A 178 -2.66 13.27 13.58
CA GLY A 178 -3.24 14.27 12.67
C GLY A 178 -4.32 13.74 11.73
N ARG A 179 -4.49 12.42 11.65
CA ARG A 179 -5.42 11.74 10.71
C ARG A 179 -6.69 11.23 11.36
N GLU A 180 -6.80 11.29 12.68
CA GLU A 180 -8.02 10.90 13.41
C GLU A 180 -9.25 11.70 12.98
N ARG A 181 -9.08 12.96 12.64
CA ARG A 181 -10.18 13.83 12.17
C ARG A 181 -10.86 13.30 10.92
N THR A 182 -10.14 12.52 10.12
CA THR A 182 -10.63 12.01 8.84
C THR A 182 -11.61 10.86 9.03
N TRP A 183 -11.43 10.02 10.05
CA TRP A 183 -12.39 8.97 10.40
C TRP A 183 -13.74 9.53 10.86
N ARG A 184 -13.73 10.65 11.59
CA ARG A 184 -14.97 11.32 12.03
C ARG A 184 -15.74 11.96 10.89
N SER A 185 -15.07 12.36 9.82
CA SER A 185 -15.72 12.98 8.66
C SER A 185 -16.37 11.96 7.70
N LEU A 186 -16.11 10.69 7.89
CA LEU A 186 -16.67 9.60 7.07
C LEU A 186 -17.95 8.98 7.68
N ARG A 187 -18.40 9.47 8.83
CA ARG A 187 -19.67 9.14 9.46
C ARG A 187 -20.66 10.26 9.16
#